data_b972d72fce9fba8c66028b28834cbb15
#
_entry.id   b972d72fce9fba8c66028b28834cbb15
#
_cell.length_a   1.000
_cell.length_b   1.000
_cell.length_c   1.000
_cell.angle_alpha   90.00
_cell.angle_beta   90.00
_cell.angle_gamma   90.00
#
_symmetry.space_group_name_H-M   'P 1'
#
loop_
_entity.id
_entity.type
_entity.pdbx_description
1 polymer ?
#
loop_
_entity_poly.entity_id
_entity_poly.type
_entity_poly.pdbx_seq_one_letter_code
_entity_poly.pdbx_strand_id
1 'polypeptide(L)'
;MSGRAEIERLLLELYAARVGGDLTALCAKFTDDAHFQVAGASNNASPVAMKAVGSAQVRPLLSIMVKSFKLSEQSILTMLIDGSQAAVHWRAKVYSRITGTSVLTELMDLVQVRDGRIASYIEFLVPR
;
A
#
# COMPACT_ATOMS: atom_id res chain seq x y z
N MET A 1 13.12 8.53 16.01
CA MET A 1 13.57 8.57 14.61
C MET A 1 13.84 7.15 14.13
N SER A 2 13.26 6.78 13.03
CA SER A 2 13.40 5.41 12.52
C SER A 2 14.66 5.30 11.66
N GLY A 3 15.48 4.28 11.91
CA GLY A 3 16.63 3.98 11.09
C GLY A 3 16.24 3.24 9.82
N ARG A 4 17.19 3.16 8.87
CA ARG A 4 16.98 2.50 7.58
C ARG A 4 16.52 1.05 7.73
N ALA A 5 17.17 0.28 8.60
CA ALA A 5 16.82 -1.12 8.79
C ALA A 5 15.42 -1.28 9.38
N GLU A 6 15.01 -0.38 10.26
CA GLU A 6 13.66 -0.40 10.82
C GLU A 6 12.60 -0.09 9.76
N ILE A 7 12.87 0.88 8.88
CA ILE A 7 11.96 1.24 7.80
C ILE A 7 11.85 0.08 6.81
N GLU A 8 12.96 -0.54 6.45
CA GLU A 8 12.93 -1.70 5.56
C GLU A 8 12.08 -2.82 6.15
N ARG A 9 12.29 -3.15 7.43
CA ARG A 9 11.50 -4.19 8.09
C ARG A 9 10.02 -3.82 8.15
N LEU A 10 9.70 -2.58 8.48
CA LEU A 10 8.32 -2.10 8.51
C LEU A 10 7.62 -2.30 7.17
N LEU A 11 8.31 -1.96 6.07
CA LEU A 11 7.75 -2.10 4.73
C LEU A 11 7.60 -3.55 4.33
N LEU A 12 8.58 -4.40 4.63
CA LEU A 12 8.48 -5.83 4.34
C LEU A 12 7.31 -6.47 5.10
N GLU A 13 7.11 -6.08 6.35
CA GLU A 13 5.97 -6.56 7.14
C GLU A 13 4.64 -6.02 6.60
N LEU A 14 4.62 -4.79 6.12
CA LEU A 14 3.45 -4.20 5.48
C LEU A 14 3.02 -5.03 4.27
N TYR A 15 3.96 -5.32 3.38
CA TYR A 15 3.65 -6.10 2.18
C TYR A 15 3.25 -7.53 2.50
N ALA A 16 3.87 -8.14 3.51
CA ALA A 16 3.46 -9.47 3.96
C ALA A 16 2.01 -9.46 4.47
N ALA A 17 1.63 -8.43 5.22
CA ALA A 17 0.27 -8.28 5.70
C ALA A 17 -0.73 -8.07 4.55
N ARG A 18 -0.35 -7.30 3.54
CA ARG A 18 -1.19 -7.09 2.36
C ARG A 18 -1.40 -8.38 1.58
N VAL A 19 -0.32 -9.11 1.31
CA VAL A 19 -0.40 -10.38 0.58
C VAL A 19 -1.21 -11.41 1.36
N GLY A 20 -1.02 -11.47 2.67
CA GLY A 20 -1.73 -12.38 3.54
C GLY A 20 -3.17 -11.98 3.85
N GLY A 21 -3.58 -10.77 3.48
CA GLY A 21 -4.92 -10.29 3.80
C GLY A 21 -5.14 -10.04 5.29
N ASP A 22 -4.09 -9.77 6.04
CA ASP A 22 -4.15 -9.57 7.50
C ASP A 22 -4.44 -8.10 7.80
N LEU A 23 -5.71 -7.77 7.88
CA LEU A 23 -6.15 -6.39 8.08
C LEU A 23 -5.66 -5.80 9.41
N THR A 24 -5.68 -6.58 10.47
CA THR A 24 -5.23 -6.10 11.79
C THR A 24 -3.75 -5.74 11.76
N ALA A 25 -2.92 -6.64 11.23
CA ALA A 25 -1.49 -6.37 11.10
C ALA A 25 -1.23 -5.18 10.18
N LEU A 26 -1.97 -5.08 9.09
CA LEU A 26 -1.82 -3.98 8.13
C LEU A 26 -2.14 -2.63 8.78
N CYS A 27 -3.28 -2.53 9.47
CA CYS A 27 -3.68 -1.29 10.13
C CYS A 27 -2.71 -0.86 11.23
N ALA A 28 -2.09 -1.82 11.91
CA ALA A 28 -1.13 -1.53 12.98
C ALA A 28 0.14 -0.85 12.49
N LYS A 29 0.41 -0.88 11.18
CA LYS A 29 1.60 -0.24 10.60
C LYS A 29 1.45 1.26 10.43
N PHE A 30 0.26 1.82 10.62
CA PHE A 30 -0.02 3.23 10.34
C PHE A 30 -0.17 4.03 11.63
N THR A 31 0.21 5.32 11.57
CA THR A 31 -0.07 6.24 12.66
C THR A 31 -1.56 6.57 12.70
N ASP A 32 -2.02 7.08 13.84
CA ASP A 32 -3.44 7.40 14.01
C ASP A 32 -3.92 8.54 13.10
N ASP A 33 -3.00 9.41 12.70
CA ASP A 33 -3.27 10.54 11.79
C ASP A 33 -2.78 10.30 10.38
N ALA A 34 -2.52 9.05 9.99
CA ALA A 34 -1.92 8.73 8.71
C ALA A 34 -2.76 9.20 7.52
N HIS A 35 -2.06 9.54 6.45
CA HIS A 35 -2.67 9.80 5.15
C HIS A 35 -2.46 8.60 4.26
N PHE A 36 -3.51 8.15 3.61
CA PHE A 36 -3.44 7.06 2.64
C PHE A 36 -4.12 7.51 1.36
N GLN A 37 -3.46 7.30 0.24
CA GLN A 37 -4.00 7.66 -1.06
C GLN A 37 -3.65 6.61 -2.09
N VAL A 38 -4.62 6.22 -2.90
CA VAL A 38 -4.38 5.45 -4.11
C VAL A 38 -4.60 6.39 -5.29
N ALA A 39 -3.52 6.63 -6.03
CA ALA A 39 -3.54 7.47 -7.22
C ALA A 39 -3.42 6.56 -8.43
N GLY A 40 -4.53 6.26 -9.08
CA GLY A 40 -4.53 5.43 -10.28
C GLY A 40 -4.46 6.27 -11.52
N ALA A 41 -3.74 5.80 -12.54
CA ALA A 41 -3.93 6.30 -13.88
C ALA A 41 -5.29 5.80 -14.31
N SER A 42 -6.26 6.67 -14.27
CA SER A 42 -7.51 6.30 -14.81
C SER A 42 -7.58 6.83 -16.22
N ASN A 43 -7.93 5.96 -17.07
CA ASN A 43 -8.41 6.35 -18.36
C ASN A 43 -9.63 7.09 -18.20
N ASN A 44 -10.24 7.85 -18.29
CA ASN A 44 -11.50 8.49 -18.47
C ASN A 44 -12.69 7.88 -17.77
N ALA A 45 -12.67 6.64 -17.36
CA ALA A 45 -13.93 6.04 -16.93
C ALA A 45 -14.15 6.10 -15.44
N SER A 46 -13.08 6.12 -14.65
CA SER A 46 -13.22 6.08 -13.22
C SER A 46 -11.94 6.54 -12.58
N PRO A 47 -11.85 7.79 -12.22
CA PRO A 47 -10.72 8.20 -11.40
C PRO A 47 -10.88 7.51 -10.06
N VAL A 48 -10.08 6.50 -9.84
CA VAL A 48 -10.00 5.93 -8.51
C VAL A 48 -8.97 6.72 -7.76
N ALA A 49 -9.34 7.93 -7.37
CA ALA A 49 -8.57 8.66 -6.39
C ALA A 49 -9.22 8.38 -5.06
N MET A 50 -8.69 7.41 -4.33
CA MET A 50 -9.13 7.15 -2.97
C MET A 50 -8.18 7.87 -2.03
N LYS A 51 -8.72 8.72 -1.19
CA LYS A 51 -8.00 9.43 -0.15
C LYS A 51 -8.61 9.15 1.19
N ALA A 52 -7.78 8.91 2.18
CA ALA A 52 -8.22 8.72 3.56
C ALA A 52 -7.25 9.42 4.48
N VAL A 53 -7.75 10.11 5.47
CA VAL A 53 -6.96 10.82 6.48
C VAL A 53 -7.42 10.39 7.86
N GLY A 54 -6.47 9.91 8.66
CA GLY A 54 -6.74 9.43 10.00
C GLY A 54 -7.27 8.00 10.03
N SER A 55 -7.10 7.33 11.16
CA SER A 55 -7.44 5.92 11.31
C SER A 55 -8.92 5.64 11.03
N ALA A 56 -9.81 6.59 11.36
CA ALA A 56 -11.24 6.42 11.12
C ALA A 56 -11.58 6.31 9.62
N GLN A 57 -10.75 6.85 8.74
CA GLN A 57 -10.93 6.76 7.30
C GLN A 57 -10.01 5.72 6.67
N VAL A 58 -8.78 5.61 7.17
CA VAL A 58 -7.78 4.69 6.60
C VAL A 58 -8.18 3.24 6.82
N ARG A 59 -8.67 2.90 8.01
CA ARG A 59 -9.03 1.52 8.35
C ARG A 59 -10.14 0.97 7.43
N PRO A 60 -11.27 1.66 7.21
CA PRO A 60 -12.27 1.18 6.26
C PRO A 60 -11.74 1.05 4.83
N LEU A 61 -10.87 1.95 4.39
CA LEU A 61 -10.30 1.89 3.05
C LEU A 61 -9.39 0.65 2.90
N LEU A 62 -8.53 0.40 3.86
CA LEU A 62 -7.68 -0.80 3.85
C LEU A 62 -8.54 -2.07 3.90
N SER A 63 -9.63 -2.05 4.65
CA SER A 63 -10.57 -3.18 4.70
C SER A 63 -11.16 -3.47 3.33
N ILE A 64 -11.61 -2.45 2.62
CA ILE A 64 -12.14 -2.60 1.26
C ILE A 64 -11.08 -3.19 0.34
N MET A 65 -9.86 -2.69 0.40
CA MET A 65 -8.77 -3.18 -0.45
C MET A 65 -8.46 -4.65 -0.19
N VAL A 66 -8.34 -5.04 1.07
CA VAL A 66 -8.05 -6.43 1.44
C VAL A 66 -9.18 -7.37 1.04
N LYS A 67 -10.43 -6.93 1.21
CA LYS A 67 -11.59 -7.76 0.89
C LYS A 67 -11.88 -7.86 -0.61
N SER A 68 -11.53 -6.81 -1.36
CA SER A 68 -11.83 -6.76 -2.79
C SER A 68 -10.75 -7.37 -3.66
N PHE A 69 -9.50 -7.35 -3.20
CA PHE A 69 -8.37 -7.76 -4.02
C PHE A 69 -7.50 -8.76 -3.30
N LYS A 70 -7.11 -9.81 -4.02
CA LYS A 70 -6.13 -10.78 -3.55
C LYS A 70 -4.84 -10.58 -4.33
N LEU A 71 -3.74 -10.44 -3.62
CA LEU A 71 -2.42 -10.28 -4.21
C LEU A 71 -1.69 -11.61 -4.22
N SER A 72 -1.05 -11.94 -5.35
CA SER A 72 -0.21 -13.12 -5.47
C SER A 72 1.00 -12.79 -6.35
N GLU A 73 2.01 -13.65 -6.31
CA GLU A 73 3.23 -13.47 -7.10
C GLU A 73 3.84 -12.08 -6.89
N GLN A 74 3.84 -11.62 -5.65
CA GLN A 74 4.34 -10.30 -5.30
C GLN A 74 5.87 -10.29 -5.34
N SER A 75 6.43 -9.24 -5.96
CA SER A 75 7.87 -9.08 -6.08
C SER A 75 8.23 -7.60 -5.90
N ILE A 76 9.13 -7.34 -4.96
CA ILE A 76 9.69 -5.99 -4.78
C ILE A 76 10.84 -5.85 -5.75
N LEU A 77 10.74 -4.89 -6.66
CA LEU A 77 11.75 -4.65 -7.69
C LEU A 77 12.81 -3.66 -7.21
N THR A 78 12.42 -2.62 -6.51
CA THR A 78 13.32 -1.60 -5.99
C THR A 78 12.75 -1.02 -4.71
N MET A 79 13.58 -0.87 -3.71
CA MET A 79 13.23 -0.17 -2.48
C MET A 79 14.31 0.86 -2.18
N LEU A 80 13.93 2.12 -2.22
CA LEU A 80 14.82 3.25 -1.92
C LEU A 80 14.37 3.87 -0.61
N ILE A 81 15.30 4.05 0.30
CA ILE A 81 15.05 4.65 1.60
C ILE A 81 15.98 5.83 1.76
N ASP A 82 15.41 7.01 2.04
CA ASP A 82 16.16 8.24 2.24
C ASP A 82 15.60 8.94 3.49
N GLY A 83 16.36 8.90 4.58
CA GLY A 83 15.91 9.44 5.85
C GLY A 83 14.64 8.73 6.32
N SER A 84 13.56 9.48 6.51
CA SER A 84 12.26 8.95 6.94
C SER A 84 11.32 8.66 5.77
N GLN A 85 11.82 8.72 4.55
CA GLN A 85 11.00 8.51 3.35
C GLN A 85 11.46 7.26 2.60
N ALA A 86 10.54 6.64 1.89
CA ALA A 86 10.86 5.48 1.07
C ALA A 86 10.03 5.50 -0.21
N ALA A 87 10.62 4.93 -1.26
CA ALA A 87 9.93 4.67 -2.52
C ALA A 87 10.10 3.20 -2.82
N VAL A 88 9.00 2.50 -3.09
CA VAL A 88 9.02 1.07 -3.35
C VAL A 88 8.35 0.79 -4.68
N HIS A 89 9.11 0.25 -5.61
CA HIS A 89 8.60 -0.23 -6.88
C HIS A 89 8.40 -1.75 -6.77
N TRP A 90 7.17 -2.21 -6.97
CA TRP A 90 6.86 -3.62 -6.85
C TRP A 90 5.80 -4.01 -7.86
N ARG A 91 5.57 -5.29 -7.98
CA ARG A 91 4.54 -5.82 -8.86
C ARG A 91 3.85 -7.00 -8.18
N ALA A 92 2.62 -7.24 -8.62
CA ALA A 92 1.85 -8.38 -8.14
C ALA A 92 0.77 -8.73 -9.15
N LYS A 93 0.31 -9.95 -9.08
CA LYS A 93 -0.90 -10.36 -9.75
C LYS A 93 -2.06 -10.01 -8.85
N VAL A 94 -2.91 -9.11 -9.30
CA VAL A 94 -4.04 -8.60 -8.51
C VAL A 94 -5.31 -9.27 -9.01
N TYR A 95 -5.89 -10.10 -8.16
CA TYR A 95 -7.17 -10.73 -8.43
C TYR A 95 -8.29 -9.88 -7.83
N SER A 96 -9.25 -9.49 -8.66
CA SER A 96 -10.44 -8.76 -8.19
C SER A 96 -11.55 -9.75 -7.89
N ARG A 97 -12.01 -9.74 -6.65
CA ARG A 97 -13.16 -10.56 -6.26
C ARG A 97 -14.47 -10.00 -6.83
N ILE A 98 -14.45 -8.77 -7.30
CA ILE A 98 -15.62 -8.12 -7.90
C ILE A 98 -15.80 -8.59 -9.33
N THR A 99 -14.72 -8.60 -10.13
CA THR A 99 -14.78 -8.95 -11.55
C THR A 99 -14.43 -10.42 -11.81
N GLY A 100 -13.78 -11.08 -10.88
CA GLY A 100 -13.31 -12.46 -11.04
C GLY A 100 -12.09 -12.58 -11.96
N THR A 101 -11.39 -11.50 -12.23
CA THR A 101 -10.25 -11.49 -13.14
C THR A 101 -8.97 -11.10 -12.42
N SER A 102 -7.84 -11.54 -12.97
CA SER A 102 -6.51 -11.19 -12.48
C SER A 102 -5.80 -10.29 -13.46
N VAL A 103 -5.10 -9.27 -12.95
CA VAL A 103 -4.32 -8.35 -13.75
C VAL A 103 -2.92 -8.25 -13.16
N LEU A 104 -1.91 -8.45 -14.00
CA LEU A 104 -0.53 -8.18 -13.58
C LEU A 104 -0.37 -6.66 -13.47
N THR A 105 0.01 -6.19 -12.29
CA THR A 105 0.02 -4.77 -11.97
C THR A 105 1.38 -4.36 -11.45
N GLU A 106 1.90 -3.24 -11.93
CA GLU A 106 3.05 -2.58 -11.34
C GLU A 106 2.58 -1.48 -10.40
N LEU A 107 3.26 -1.36 -9.27
CA LEU A 107 2.91 -0.42 -8.23
C LEU A 107 4.15 0.36 -7.79
N MET A 108 3.94 1.62 -7.47
CA MET A 108 4.95 2.48 -6.90
C MET A 108 4.36 3.13 -5.65
N ASP A 109 5.00 2.90 -4.51
CA ASP A 109 4.55 3.44 -3.25
C ASP A 109 5.52 4.49 -2.75
N LEU A 110 5.00 5.64 -2.36
CA LEU A 110 5.75 6.68 -1.68
C LEU A 110 5.31 6.72 -0.23
N VAL A 111 6.26 6.57 0.68
CA VAL A 111 5.97 6.35 2.09
C VAL A 111 6.74 7.33 2.96
N GLN A 112 6.08 7.90 3.95
CA GLN A 112 6.74 8.65 5.01
C GLN A 112 6.52 7.92 6.33
N VAL A 113 7.60 7.79 7.10
CA VAL A 113 7.60 7.06 8.37
C VAL A 113 7.84 8.03 9.52
N ARG A 114 7.09 7.85 10.61
CA ARG A 114 7.26 8.62 11.82
C ARG A 114 7.13 7.69 13.02
N ASP A 115 8.15 7.66 13.86
CA ASP A 115 8.18 6.85 15.08
C ASP A 115 7.84 5.38 14.83
N GLY A 116 8.45 4.81 13.79
CA GLY A 116 8.32 3.39 13.46
C GLY A 116 7.02 2.99 12.79
N ARG A 117 6.16 3.95 12.42
CA ARG A 117 4.90 3.69 11.73
C ARG A 117 4.74 4.59 10.51
N ILE A 118 3.85 4.21 9.64
CA ILE A 118 3.61 4.93 8.39
C ILE A 118 2.71 6.13 8.68
N ALA A 119 3.21 7.33 8.38
CA ALA A 119 2.45 8.56 8.51
C ALA A 119 1.81 8.99 7.19
N SER A 120 2.38 8.58 6.07
CA SER A 120 1.83 8.88 4.74
C SER A 120 2.15 7.75 3.79
N TYR A 121 1.18 7.35 2.98
CA TYR A 121 1.33 6.27 2.02
C TYR A 121 0.56 6.65 0.76
N ILE A 122 1.27 6.82 -0.35
CA ILE A 122 0.65 7.12 -1.63
C ILE A 122 1.02 6.00 -2.59
N GLU A 123 0.02 5.32 -3.11
CA GLU A 123 0.22 4.21 -4.04
C GLU A 123 -0.20 4.61 -5.44
N PHE A 124 0.72 4.45 -6.39
CA PHE A 124 0.46 4.62 -7.82
C PHE A 124 0.43 3.24 -8.45
N LEU A 125 -0.58 2.97 -9.25
CA LEU A 125 -0.68 1.67 -9.90
C LEU A 125 -0.84 1.81 -11.39
N VAL A 126 -0.20 0.90 -12.11
CA VAL A 126 -0.26 0.82 -13.57
C VAL A 126 -0.64 -0.61 -13.94
N PRO A 127 -1.89 -0.87 -14.31
CA PRO A 127 -2.30 -2.20 -14.80
C PRO A 127 -1.55 -2.52 -16.09
N ARG A 128 -1.11 -3.76 -16.18
CA ARG A 128 -0.37 -4.23 -17.35
C ARG A 128 -1.25 -5.05 -18.27
#